data_b75029ccb703e5f6145b4075cbe72a8f
#
_entry.id   b75029ccb703e5f6145b4075cbe72a8f
#
_cell.length_a   1.000
_cell.length_b   1.000
_cell.length_c   1.000
_cell.angle_alpha   90.00
_cell.angle_beta   90.00
_cell.angle_gamma   90.00
#
_symmetry.space_group_name_H-M   'P 1'
#
loop_
_entity.id
_entity.type
_entity.pdbx_description
1 polymer ?
#
loop_
_entity_poly.entity_id
_entity_poly.type
_entity_poly.pdbx_seq_one_letter_code
_entity_poly.pdbx_strand_id
1 'polypeptide(L)'
;MNSKRLRWLTLSVLSATAFLLFVGNLPTRAADQQQGASSDQQQGTIDARVQIGLDAAPVPLNMAGKNRALVGLGSYYVNVVGDCNGCHSAGPQTEYLPGNDPYFRGQTAEINPATYLGGGRDFGKVGPPSTPDIISRNLTPDKTGMPEGGRTFDEFRQIIRTGVDLDNVHPNCNLIVTTNCFNAPVDGSLLQIMPWPTLSKLSDYDLLAIYTYLSTIPCLSHGNPGDVLYNDCGP
;
A
#
# COMPACT_ATOMS: atom_id res chain seq x y z
N MET A 1 -9.85 -41.24 53.74
CA MET A 1 -8.96 -42.21 54.47
C MET A 1 -7.50 -41.73 54.32
N ASN A 2 -6.92 -41.45 55.47
CA ASN A 2 -5.49 -41.45 55.87
C ASN A 2 -4.49 -40.60 55.06
N SER A 3 -4.08 -39.48 55.59
CA SER A 3 -3.14 -39.23 56.68
C SER A 3 -1.71 -39.66 56.34
N LYS A 4 -0.75 -38.73 56.29
CA LYS A 4 0.27 -38.59 57.31
C LYS A 4 1.19 -37.39 57.04
N ARG A 5 1.28 -36.59 58.08
CA ARG A 5 2.25 -35.52 58.34
C ARG A 5 3.68 -36.12 58.42
N LEU A 6 4.66 -35.31 58.05
CA LEU A 6 5.90 -35.31 58.84
C LEU A 6 6.61 -33.95 58.74
N ARG A 7 6.72 -33.31 59.88
CA ARG A 7 7.54 -32.12 60.19
C ARG A 7 9.02 -32.58 60.32
N TRP A 8 9.93 -31.76 59.88
CA TRP A 8 11.24 -31.60 60.50
C TRP A 8 11.66 -30.14 60.48
N LEU A 9 11.86 -29.59 61.66
CA LEU A 9 12.56 -28.38 62.04
C LEU A 9 14.03 -28.71 62.32
N THR A 10 14.95 -27.84 61.90
CA THR A 10 16.18 -27.45 62.59
C THR A 10 16.83 -26.34 61.80
N LEU A 11 16.89 -25.15 62.25
CA LEU A 11 17.85 -24.44 63.13
C LEU A 11 19.20 -24.13 62.46
N SER A 12 19.36 -22.81 62.23
CA SER A 12 20.54 -21.96 62.50
C SER A 12 21.89 -22.26 61.85
N VAL A 13 22.45 -21.28 61.17
CA VAL A 13 23.63 -20.53 61.59
C VAL A 13 23.79 -19.24 60.82
N LEU A 14 23.88 -18.10 61.52
CA LEU A 14 24.35 -16.81 61.01
C LEU A 14 25.85 -16.93 60.65
N SER A 15 26.22 -16.43 59.50
CA SER A 15 27.56 -15.89 59.30
C SER A 15 27.47 -14.63 58.43
N ALA A 16 27.67 -13.52 59.10
CA ALA A 16 27.85 -12.22 58.47
C ALA A 16 29.24 -12.17 57.85
N THR A 17 29.29 -12.06 56.53
CA THR A 17 30.49 -11.64 55.81
C THR A 17 30.17 -10.35 55.05
N ALA A 18 30.83 -9.29 55.51
CA ALA A 18 30.84 -7.98 54.87
C ALA A 18 31.45 -8.11 53.47
N PHE A 19 30.64 -7.84 52.45
CA PHE A 19 31.13 -7.67 51.08
C PHE A 19 31.25 -6.18 50.80
N LEU A 20 32.47 -5.70 50.73
CA LEU A 20 32.85 -4.37 50.32
C LEU A 20 32.29 -4.10 48.90
N LEU A 21 31.43 -3.10 48.79
CA LEU A 21 30.96 -2.55 47.52
C LEU A 21 32.14 -1.86 46.80
N PHE A 22 32.76 -2.58 45.87
CA PHE A 22 33.58 -1.95 44.84
C PHE A 22 32.61 -1.48 43.73
N VAL A 23 32.20 -0.21 43.79
CA VAL A 23 31.50 0.42 42.68
C VAL A 23 32.56 0.75 41.61
N GLY A 24 32.85 -0.23 40.78
CA GLY A 24 33.64 -0.02 39.58
C GLY A 24 32.76 0.67 38.53
N ASN A 25 33.13 1.90 38.17
CA ASN A 25 32.61 2.56 36.98
C ASN A 25 32.92 1.71 35.75
N LEU A 26 31.95 0.93 35.28
CA LEU A 26 32.01 0.32 33.96
C LEU A 26 31.64 1.39 32.93
N PRO A 27 32.43 1.61 31.86
CA PRO A 27 32.13 2.62 30.87
C PRO A 27 30.89 2.21 30.07
N THR A 28 29.91 3.09 30.06
CA THR A 28 28.64 3.02 29.25
C THR A 28 28.92 3.17 27.76
N ARG A 29 29.89 2.50 27.18
CA ARG A 29 30.22 2.59 25.75
C ARG A 29 29.51 1.56 24.86
N ALA A 30 28.85 0.54 25.44
CA ALA A 30 28.24 -0.51 24.64
C ALA A 30 26.82 -0.16 24.14
N ALA A 31 26.09 0.74 24.83
CA ALA A 31 24.72 1.12 24.43
C ALA A 31 24.69 2.09 23.25
N ASP A 32 25.66 3.03 23.18
CA ASP A 32 25.73 4.00 22.08
C ASP A 32 26.17 3.37 20.75
N GLN A 33 27.00 2.33 20.79
CA GLN A 33 27.42 1.62 19.57
C GLN A 33 26.31 0.73 18.98
N GLN A 34 25.41 0.23 19.80
CA GLN A 34 24.32 -0.64 19.34
C GLN A 34 23.17 0.19 18.74
N GLN A 35 22.95 1.42 19.22
CA GLN A 35 21.99 2.36 18.61
C GLN A 35 22.49 2.96 17.29
N GLY A 36 23.77 3.24 17.15
CA GLY A 36 24.37 3.71 15.90
C GLY A 36 24.30 2.65 14.79
N ALA A 37 24.66 1.39 15.11
CA ALA A 37 24.60 0.30 14.13
C ALA A 37 23.17 -0.03 13.66
N SER A 38 22.16 0.12 14.50
CA SER A 38 20.76 -0.09 14.12
C SER A 38 20.20 1.03 13.25
N SER A 39 20.57 2.28 13.48
CA SER A 39 20.16 3.41 12.66
C SER A 39 20.80 3.38 11.28
N ASP A 40 22.08 3.04 11.17
CA ASP A 40 22.78 2.93 9.89
C ASP A 40 22.29 1.76 9.04
N GLN A 41 21.96 0.62 9.65
CA GLN A 41 21.34 -0.51 8.95
C GLN A 41 19.92 -0.18 8.47
N GLN A 42 19.15 0.53 9.27
CA GLN A 42 17.79 0.93 8.89
C GLN A 42 17.80 1.99 7.78
N GLN A 43 18.72 2.94 7.81
CA GLN A 43 18.91 3.92 6.76
C GLN A 43 19.36 3.26 5.45
N GLY A 44 20.33 2.35 5.50
CA GLY A 44 20.78 1.59 4.32
C GLY A 44 19.65 0.75 3.68
N THR A 45 18.75 0.19 4.49
CA THR A 45 17.59 -0.58 4.01
C THR A 45 16.54 0.32 3.36
N ILE A 46 16.31 1.52 3.89
CA ILE A 46 15.41 2.51 3.27
C ILE A 46 15.98 2.95 1.93
N ASP A 47 17.26 3.27 1.87
CA ASP A 47 17.92 3.69 0.64
C ASP A 47 17.88 2.59 -0.44
N ALA A 48 18.06 1.32 -0.07
CA ALA A 48 17.94 0.21 -1.00
C ALA A 48 16.54 0.09 -1.60
N ARG A 49 15.47 0.20 -0.81
CA ARG A 49 14.08 0.17 -1.30
C ARG A 49 13.76 1.35 -2.22
N VAL A 50 14.28 2.53 -1.88
CA VAL A 50 14.14 3.73 -2.71
C VAL A 50 14.77 3.50 -4.08
N GLN A 51 16.00 2.97 -4.14
CA GLN A 51 16.66 2.71 -5.41
C GLN A 51 15.96 1.61 -6.21
N ILE A 52 15.62 0.48 -5.57
CA ILE A 52 14.85 -0.60 -6.22
C ILE A 52 13.53 -0.06 -6.81
N GLY A 53 12.82 0.78 -6.07
CA GLY A 53 11.58 1.36 -6.55
C GLY A 53 11.77 2.30 -7.74
N LEU A 54 12.81 3.12 -7.74
CA LEU A 54 13.11 3.98 -8.89
C LEU A 54 13.49 3.18 -10.14
N ASP A 55 14.22 2.08 -9.97
CA ASP A 55 14.62 1.20 -11.07
C ASP A 55 13.42 0.37 -11.58
N ALA A 56 12.43 0.11 -10.73
CA ALA A 56 11.22 -0.64 -11.08
C ALA A 56 10.14 0.21 -11.78
N ALA A 57 10.28 1.54 -11.80
CA ALA A 57 9.29 2.41 -12.44
C ALA A 57 9.27 2.19 -13.96
N PRO A 58 8.15 1.74 -14.56
CA PRO A 58 8.12 1.37 -15.97
C PRO A 58 7.88 2.56 -16.91
N VAL A 59 7.68 3.76 -16.37
CA VAL A 59 7.38 4.99 -17.12
C VAL A 59 8.30 6.14 -16.65
N PRO A 60 8.54 7.16 -17.51
CA PRO A 60 9.27 8.35 -17.09
C PRO A 60 8.56 9.06 -15.94
N LEU A 61 9.33 9.50 -14.94
CA LEU A 61 8.83 10.17 -13.75
C LEU A 61 9.07 11.68 -13.81
N ASN A 62 8.03 12.47 -13.56
CA ASN A 62 8.18 13.92 -13.36
C ASN A 62 8.67 14.20 -11.94
N MET A 63 9.98 14.36 -11.80
CA MET A 63 10.64 14.57 -10.50
C MET A 63 10.68 16.04 -10.07
N ALA A 64 10.14 16.98 -10.87
CA ALA A 64 10.20 18.42 -10.56
C ALA A 64 9.50 18.72 -9.23
N GLY A 65 10.27 19.24 -8.26
CA GLY A 65 9.76 19.58 -6.92
C GLY A 65 9.37 18.37 -6.04
N LYS A 66 9.67 17.15 -6.44
CA LYS A 66 9.33 15.94 -5.70
C LYS A 66 10.48 15.44 -4.82
N ASN A 67 10.13 14.88 -3.67
CA ASN A 67 11.11 14.23 -2.79
C ASN A 67 11.47 12.85 -3.37
N ARG A 68 12.73 12.68 -3.79
CA ARG A 68 13.23 11.43 -4.41
C ARG A 68 13.03 10.20 -3.53
N ALA A 69 13.20 10.34 -2.21
CA ALA A 69 13.03 9.21 -1.29
C ALA A 69 11.57 8.76 -1.21
N LEU A 70 10.62 9.70 -1.16
CA LEU A 70 9.19 9.38 -1.20
C LEU A 70 8.80 8.76 -2.54
N VAL A 71 9.26 9.32 -3.66
CA VAL A 71 8.95 8.76 -4.99
C VAL A 71 9.47 7.34 -5.12
N GLY A 72 10.73 7.09 -4.76
CA GLY A 72 11.31 5.75 -4.85
C GLY A 72 10.64 4.74 -3.91
N LEU A 73 10.36 5.12 -2.67
CA LEU A 73 9.64 4.27 -1.74
C LEU A 73 8.21 3.99 -2.21
N GLY A 74 7.52 4.99 -2.74
CA GLY A 74 6.17 4.83 -3.31
C GLY A 74 6.16 3.89 -4.51
N SER A 75 7.13 4.05 -5.42
CA SER A 75 7.33 3.14 -6.54
C SER A 75 7.60 1.71 -6.07
N TYR A 76 8.41 1.54 -5.02
CA TYR A 76 8.66 0.22 -4.43
C TYR A 76 7.35 -0.44 -3.96
N TYR A 77 6.47 0.31 -3.27
CA TYR A 77 5.17 -0.23 -2.87
C TYR A 77 4.26 -0.54 -4.05
N VAL A 78 4.22 0.32 -5.06
CA VAL A 78 3.31 0.18 -6.21
C VAL A 78 3.75 -0.94 -7.15
N ASN A 79 5.06 -1.01 -7.49
CA ASN A 79 5.55 -1.88 -8.54
C ASN A 79 6.20 -3.19 -8.04
N VAL A 80 6.75 -3.19 -6.81
CA VAL A 80 7.52 -4.35 -6.32
C VAL A 80 6.71 -5.17 -5.31
N VAL A 81 5.95 -4.50 -4.44
CA VAL A 81 5.22 -5.18 -3.35
C VAL A 81 3.75 -5.38 -3.68
N GLY A 82 3.10 -4.33 -4.19
CA GLY A 82 1.65 -4.27 -4.33
C GLY A 82 1.12 -4.75 -5.66
N ASP A 83 1.95 -4.80 -6.70
CA ASP A 83 1.52 -5.12 -8.07
C ASP A 83 0.24 -4.37 -8.47
N CYS A 84 0.22 -3.06 -8.20
CA CYS A 84 -0.99 -2.26 -8.40
C CYS A 84 -1.41 -2.25 -9.88
N ASN A 85 -0.43 -2.32 -10.80
CA ASN A 85 -0.71 -2.35 -12.23
C ASN A 85 -1.48 -3.60 -12.66
N GLY A 86 -1.25 -4.75 -12.04
CA GLY A 86 -1.97 -5.99 -12.34
C GLY A 86 -3.48 -5.86 -12.16
N CYS A 87 -3.92 -4.97 -11.26
CA CYS A 87 -5.33 -4.64 -11.07
C CYS A 87 -5.74 -3.34 -11.78
N HIS A 88 -4.86 -2.34 -11.88
CA HIS A 88 -5.14 -1.01 -12.40
C HIS A 88 -4.62 -0.79 -13.83
N SER A 89 -4.47 -1.84 -14.62
CA SER A 89 -4.40 -1.80 -16.09
C SER A 89 -5.72 -2.30 -16.68
N ALA A 90 -5.90 -2.18 -18.01
CA ALA A 90 -7.12 -2.67 -18.67
C ALA A 90 -7.23 -4.21 -18.72
N GLY A 91 -6.44 -4.91 -17.92
CA GLY A 91 -6.43 -6.36 -17.74
C GLY A 91 -5.16 -7.04 -18.27
N PRO A 92 -4.99 -8.36 -18.04
CA PRO A 92 -3.75 -9.09 -18.36
C PRO A 92 -3.29 -8.96 -19.80
N GLN A 93 -4.22 -8.79 -20.74
CA GLN A 93 -3.89 -8.65 -22.17
C GLN A 93 -3.23 -7.32 -22.54
N THR A 94 -3.34 -6.31 -21.67
CA THR A 94 -2.83 -4.95 -21.92
C THR A 94 -1.83 -4.52 -20.87
N GLU A 95 -1.60 -5.31 -19.84
CA GLU A 95 -0.66 -5.03 -18.77
C GLU A 95 0.79 -5.00 -19.27
N TYR A 96 1.12 -5.92 -20.18
CA TYR A 96 2.44 -6.04 -20.77
C TYR A 96 2.44 -5.65 -22.25
N LEU A 97 3.58 -5.25 -22.76
CA LEU A 97 3.75 -5.06 -24.21
C LEU A 97 3.58 -6.39 -24.95
N PRO A 98 3.06 -6.39 -26.18
CA PRO A 98 2.90 -7.60 -26.96
C PRO A 98 4.21 -8.39 -27.09
N GLY A 99 4.19 -9.65 -26.70
CA GLY A 99 5.37 -10.52 -26.69
C GLY A 99 6.29 -10.38 -25.47
N ASN A 100 5.89 -9.61 -24.46
CA ASN A 100 6.65 -9.37 -23.22
C ASN A 100 5.85 -9.72 -21.96
N ASP A 101 4.93 -10.68 -22.07
CA ASP A 101 4.18 -11.19 -20.92
C ASP A 101 4.96 -12.33 -20.25
N PRO A 102 5.44 -12.17 -19.00
CA PRO A 102 6.29 -13.14 -18.31
C PRO A 102 5.59 -14.48 -18.01
N TYR A 103 4.28 -14.53 -18.09
CA TYR A 103 3.51 -15.77 -17.92
C TYR A 103 3.54 -16.66 -19.17
N PHE A 104 4.10 -16.18 -20.30
CA PHE A 104 4.30 -16.97 -21.49
C PHE A 104 5.78 -17.37 -21.66
N ARG A 105 6.00 -18.61 -22.09
CA ARG A 105 7.34 -19.17 -22.21
C ARG A 105 8.22 -18.35 -23.15
N GLY A 106 9.38 -17.93 -22.66
CA GLY A 106 10.41 -17.21 -23.43
C GLY A 106 10.17 -15.71 -23.60
N GLN A 107 9.15 -15.18 -22.92
CA GLN A 107 8.91 -13.74 -22.88
C GLN A 107 9.51 -13.12 -21.61
N THR A 108 9.91 -11.86 -21.71
CA THR A 108 10.37 -11.03 -20.58
C THR A 108 9.21 -10.20 -20.04
N ALA A 109 9.34 -9.70 -18.79
CA ALA A 109 8.37 -8.77 -18.23
C ALA A 109 8.66 -7.36 -18.74
N GLU A 110 7.77 -6.80 -19.54
CA GLU A 110 7.85 -5.39 -19.96
C GLU A 110 6.45 -4.77 -19.91
N ILE A 111 6.25 -3.91 -18.91
CA ILE A 111 4.97 -3.25 -18.68
C ILE A 111 4.62 -2.32 -19.86
N ASN A 112 3.35 -2.31 -20.23
CA ASN A 112 2.84 -1.43 -21.27
C ASN A 112 2.61 0.00 -20.71
N PRO A 113 3.41 0.99 -21.10
CA PRO A 113 3.29 2.35 -20.59
C PRO A 113 1.98 3.04 -20.97
N ALA A 114 1.32 2.59 -22.05
CA ALA A 114 0.05 3.19 -22.51
C ALA A 114 -1.16 2.81 -21.65
N THR A 115 -1.02 1.78 -20.79
CA THR A 115 -2.10 1.31 -19.91
C THR A 115 -1.68 1.32 -18.43
N TYR A 116 -0.44 1.71 -18.16
CA TYR A 116 0.14 1.64 -16.83
C TYR A 116 -0.65 2.48 -15.82
N LEU A 117 -1.26 1.80 -14.85
CA LEU A 117 -2.13 2.37 -13.82
C LEU A 117 -3.35 3.17 -14.34
N GLY A 118 -3.68 3.02 -15.63
CA GLY A 118 -4.79 3.71 -16.26
C GLY A 118 -6.18 3.13 -15.97
N GLY A 119 -6.23 2.03 -15.21
CA GLY A 119 -7.51 1.37 -14.87
C GLY A 119 -8.13 0.59 -16.02
N GLY A 120 -9.38 0.17 -15.85
CA GLY A 120 -10.17 -0.46 -16.90
C GLY A 120 -10.25 -1.99 -16.83
N ARG A 121 -9.62 -2.63 -15.83
CA ARG A 121 -9.81 -4.07 -15.62
C ARG A 121 -11.21 -4.35 -15.10
N ASP A 122 -11.93 -5.19 -15.83
CA ASP A 122 -13.23 -5.69 -15.45
C ASP A 122 -13.06 -6.94 -14.57
N PHE A 123 -13.51 -6.85 -13.33
CA PHE A 123 -13.54 -7.95 -12.36
C PHE A 123 -14.88 -8.68 -12.35
N GLY A 124 -15.83 -8.26 -13.18
CA GLY A 124 -17.16 -8.81 -13.18
C GLY A 124 -17.99 -8.35 -11.98
N LYS A 125 -19.02 -9.12 -11.67
CA LYS A 125 -20.03 -8.79 -10.66
C LYS A 125 -19.68 -9.32 -9.28
N VAL A 126 -19.92 -8.51 -8.27
CA VAL A 126 -19.87 -8.92 -6.86
C VAL A 126 -21.29 -8.95 -6.31
N GLY A 127 -21.75 -10.14 -5.89
CA GLY A 127 -23.11 -10.33 -5.40
C GLY A 127 -24.09 -10.84 -6.47
N PRO A 128 -25.39 -10.48 -6.40
CA PRO A 128 -26.40 -10.97 -7.34
C PRO A 128 -26.11 -10.58 -8.80
N PRO A 129 -26.61 -11.34 -9.79
CA PRO A 129 -26.38 -11.04 -11.22
C PRO A 129 -26.84 -9.66 -11.69
N SER A 130 -27.73 -9.02 -10.92
CA SER A 130 -28.22 -7.67 -11.21
C SER A 130 -27.28 -6.55 -10.79
N THR A 131 -26.19 -6.86 -10.04
CA THR A 131 -25.21 -5.86 -9.65
C THR A 131 -24.37 -5.42 -10.85
N PRO A 132 -23.85 -4.18 -10.86
CA PRO A 132 -22.93 -3.72 -11.90
C PRO A 132 -21.59 -4.47 -11.84
N ASP A 133 -20.84 -4.42 -12.95
CA ASP A 133 -19.48 -4.92 -13.00
C ASP A 133 -18.54 -3.95 -12.24
N ILE A 134 -17.52 -4.51 -11.61
CA ILE A 134 -16.48 -3.75 -10.91
C ILE A 134 -15.35 -3.47 -11.89
N ILE A 135 -15.16 -2.21 -12.22
CA ILE A 135 -14.08 -1.74 -13.09
C ILE A 135 -13.04 -1.02 -12.26
N SER A 136 -11.75 -1.39 -12.43
CA SER A 136 -10.66 -0.71 -11.74
C SER A 136 -10.51 0.74 -12.22
N ARG A 137 -10.23 1.64 -11.29
CA ARG A 137 -10.09 3.06 -11.56
C ARG A 137 -8.74 3.42 -12.15
N ASN A 138 -8.72 4.53 -12.85
CA ASN A 138 -7.51 5.21 -13.28
C ASN A 138 -6.83 5.86 -12.09
N LEU A 139 -5.57 5.47 -11.80
CA LEU A 139 -4.76 6.00 -10.69
C LEU A 139 -3.79 7.09 -11.13
N THR A 140 -3.72 7.39 -12.43
CA THR A 140 -2.80 8.39 -12.94
C THR A 140 -3.22 9.81 -12.52
N PRO A 141 -2.28 10.76 -12.47
CA PRO A 141 -2.61 12.14 -12.10
C PRO A 141 -3.43 12.84 -13.18
N ASP A 142 -4.18 13.84 -12.78
CA ASP A 142 -4.81 14.80 -13.69
C ASP A 142 -3.86 15.96 -14.06
N LYS A 143 -4.37 16.98 -14.73
CA LYS A 143 -3.60 18.18 -15.11
C LYS A 143 -3.05 18.98 -13.93
N THR A 144 -3.58 18.79 -12.71
CA THR A 144 -3.06 19.42 -11.48
C THR A 144 -1.88 18.66 -10.89
N GLY A 145 -1.61 17.45 -11.38
CA GLY A 145 -0.60 16.54 -10.87
C GLY A 145 -1.05 15.76 -9.63
N MET A 146 -2.33 15.82 -9.26
CA MET A 146 -2.90 15.01 -8.20
C MET A 146 -3.39 13.66 -8.76
N PRO A 147 -3.03 12.53 -8.12
CA PRO A 147 -3.42 11.18 -8.57
C PRO A 147 -4.92 10.94 -8.53
N GLU A 148 -5.34 9.84 -9.16
CA GLU A 148 -6.73 9.36 -9.16
C GLU A 148 -7.72 10.47 -9.58
N GLY A 149 -7.39 11.12 -10.70
CA GLY A 149 -8.26 12.15 -11.27
C GLY A 149 -8.38 13.43 -10.46
N GLY A 150 -7.34 13.79 -9.69
CA GLY A 150 -7.28 15.04 -8.93
C GLY A 150 -7.57 14.89 -7.44
N ARG A 151 -7.45 13.68 -6.87
CA ARG A 151 -7.64 13.45 -5.43
C ARG A 151 -6.52 14.09 -4.62
N THR A 152 -6.87 14.80 -3.55
CA THR A 152 -5.93 15.27 -2.54
C THR A 152 -5.36 14.10 -1.73
N PHE A 153 -4.22 14.33 -1.06
CA PHE A 153 -3.66 13.29 -0.18
C PHE A 153 -4.61 12.88 0.95
N ASP A 154 -5.38 13.81 1.50
CA ASP A 154 -6.33 13.50 2.58
C ASP A 154 -7.49 12.63 2.08
N GLU A 155 -8.01 12.87 0.88
CA GLU A 155 -9.02 12.01 0.24
C GLU A 155 -8.45 10.64 -0.08
N PHE A 156 -7.26 10.56 -0.70
CA PHE A 156 -6.56 9.29 -0.96
C PHE A 156 -6.36 8.50 0.34
N ARG A 157 -5.86 9.15 1.39
CA ARG A 157 -5.69 8.54 2.70
C ARG A 157 -7.01 8.04 3.28
N GLN A 158 -8.09 8.83 3.18
CA GLN A 158 -9.43 8.42 3.62
C GLN A 158 -9.91 7.17 2.88
N ILE A 159 -9.82 7.15 1.56
CA ILE A 159 -10.18 5.98 0.73
C ILE A 159 -9.42 4.73 1.21
N ILE A 160 -8.10 4.81 1.34
CA ILE A 160 -7.30 3.66 1.74
C ILE A 160 -7.58 3.24 3.20
N ARG A 161 -7.83 4.17 4.11
CA ARG A 161 -8.11 3.86 5.52
C ARG A 161 -9.47 3.22 5.75
N THR A 162 -10.47 3.62 5.00
CA THR A 162 -11.87 3.29 5.26
C THR A 162 -12.53 2.48 4.16
N GLY A 163 -11.94 2.43 2.97
CA GLY A 163 -12.53 1.82 1.80
C GLY A 163 -13.67 2.62 1.19
N VAL A 164 -13.98 3.83 1.70
CA VAL A 164 -15.08 4.62 1.19
C VAL A 164 -14.89 4.93 -0.30
N ASP A 165 -15.96 4.75 -1.07
CA ASP A 165 -16.03 5.19 -2.45
C ASP A 165 -16.50 6.66 -2.50
N LEU A 166 -15.54 7.59 -2.67
CA LEU A 166 -15.86 9.02 -2.71
C LEU A 166 -16.62 9.43 -3.97
N ASP A 167 -16.55 8.66 -5.05
CA ASP A 167 -17.33 8.91 -6.26
C ASP A 167 -18.74 8.32 -6.20
N ASN A 168 -18.95 7.39 -5.24
CA ASN A 168 -20.23 6.70 -5.06
C ASN A 168 -20.81 6.14 -6.37
N VAL A 169 -19.94 5.55 -7.20
CA VAL A 169 -20.28 5.07 -8.55
C VAL A 169 -21.34 3.97 -8.50
N HIS A 170 -21.31 3.16 -7.46
CA HIS A 170 -22.25 2.06 -7.22
C HIS A 170 -22.86 2.17 -5.83
N PRO A 171 -23.87 3.06 -5.64
CA PRO A 171 -24.50 3.22 -4.33
C PRO A 171 -25.26 1.96 -3.90
N ASN A 172 -25.65 1.91 -2.65
CA ASN A 172 -26.58 0.89 -2.17
C ASN A 172 -27.93 1.01 -2.85
N CYS A 173 -28.51 -0.11 -3.28
CA CYS A 173 -29.85 -0.12 -3.85
C CYS A 173 -30.89 0.28 -2.79
N ASN A 174 -31.84 1.08 -3.22
CA ASN A 174 -33.03 1.42 -2.45
C ASN A 174 -34.30 1.33 -3.33
N LEU A 175 -35.45 1.61 -2.78
CA LEU A 175 -36.73 1.51 -3.50
C LEU A 175 -36.85 2.40 -4.75
N ILE A 176 -35.99 3.41 -4.88
CA ILE A 176 -36.01 4.39 -5.97
C ILE A 176 -34.93 4.07 -7.01
N VAL A 177 -33.75 3.60 -6.54
CA VAL A 177 -32.61 3.28 -7.41
C VAL A 177 -32.64 1.78 -7.71
N THR A 178 -32.92 1.44 -8.96
CA THR A 178 -33.06 0.04 -9.40
C THR A 178 -31.95 -0.42 -10.34
N THR A 179 -31.08 0.49 -10.76
CA THR A 179 -29.98 0.22 -11.70
C THR A 179 -28.69 0.81 -11.17
N ASN A 180 -27.56 0.22 -11.56
CA ASN A 180 -26.21 0.68 -11.20
C ASN A 180 -25.97 0.79 -9.69
N CYS A 181 -26.54 -0.11 -8.89
CA CYS A 181 -26.42 -0.11 -7.44
C CYS A 181 -26.16 -1.53 -6.90
N PHE A 182 -25.62 -1.60 -5.70
CA PHE A 182 -25.41 -2.86 -5.01
C PHE A 182 -26.56 -3.22 -4.07
N ASN A 183 -27.00 -4.48 -4.16
CA ASN A 183 -27.97 -5.06 -3.23
C ASN A 183 -27.26 -5.64 -2.00
N ALA A 184 -27.93 -5.61 -0.85
CA ALA A 184 -27.45 -6.32 0.34
C ALA A 184 -27.13 -7.80 0.00
N PRO A 185 -26.08 -8.40 0.57
CA PRO A 185 -25.24 -7.88 1.65
C PRO A 185 -24.05 -7.02 1.20
N VAL A 186 -23.91 -6.70 -0.09
CA VAL A 186 -22.82 -5.88 -0.60
C VAL A 186 -23.06 -4.41 -0.25
N ASP A 187 -22.05 -3.75 0.27
CA ASP A 187 -22.10 -2.32 0.59
C ASP A 187 -21.51 -1.50 -0.58
N GLY A 188 -22.37 -0.86 -1.35
CA GLY A 188 -22.00 -0.04 -2.50
C GLY A 188 -21.32 1.28 -2.14
N SER A 189 -21.29 1.67 -0.86
CA SER A 189 -20.53 2.84 -0.39
C SER A 189 -19.04 2.57 -0.23
N LEU A 190 -18.62 1.29 -0.35
CA LEU A 190 -17.24 0.87 -0.18
C LEU A 190 -16.67 0.34 -1.50
N LEU A 191 -15.37 0.57 -1.70
CA LEU A 191 -14.62 -0.04 -2.78
C LEU A 191 -14.66 -1.56 -2.67
N GLN A 192 -15.05 -2.20 -3.76
CA GLN A 192 -15.09 -3.65 -3.87
C GLN A 192 -13.76 -4.16 -4.47
N ILE A 193 -13.34 -5.39 -4.08
CA ILE A 193 -12.14 -6.08 -4.59
C ILE A 193 -10.82 -5.41 -4.18
N MET A 194 -10.70 -4.09 -4.26
CA MET A 194 -9.52 -3.37 -3.80
C MET A 194 -9.15 -3.80 -2.36
N PRO A 195 -7.91 -4.25 -2.09
CA PRO A 195 -7.52 -4.78 -0.78
C PRO A 195 -7.26 -3.67 0.27
N TRP A 196 -8.13 -2.66 0.31
CA TRP A 196 -8.02 -1.55 1.26
C TRP A 196 -7.99 -1.99 2.74
N PRO A 197 -8.63 -3.10 3.18
CA PRO A 197 -8.52 -3.52 4.58
C PRO A 197 -7.10 -3.89 4.97
N THR A 198 -6.29 -4.40 4.04
CA THR A 198 -4.86 -4.67 4.23
C THR A 198 -4.04 -3.39 4.12
N LEU A 199 -4.25 -2.61 3.07
CA LEU A 199 -3.53 -1.36 2.83
C LEU A 199 -3.78 -0.30 3.90
N SER A 200 -4.94 -0.36 4.59
CA SER A 200 -5.27 0.51 5.73
C SER A 200 -4.29 0.39 6.90
N LYS A 201 -3.42 -0.63 6.93
CA LYS A 201 -2.40 -0.84 7.98
C LYS A 201 -1.07 -0.15 7.67
N LEU A 202 -0.87 0.35 6.46
CA LEU A 202 0.30 1.13 6.11
C LEU A 202 0.39 2.39 6.97
N SER A 203 1.61 2.85 7.26
CA SER A 203 1.79 4.15 7.94
C SER A 203 1.33 5.31 7.04
N ASP A 204 1.06 6.48 7.63
CA ASP A 204 0.77 7.67 6.81
C ASP A 204 1.96 8.09 5.95
N TYR A 205 3.18 7.79 6.37
CA TYR A 205 4.39 8.01 5.58
C TYR A 205 4.43 7.11 4.33
N ASP A 206 4.05 5.83 4.46
CA ASP A 206 3.99 4.90 3.33
C ASP A 206 2.88 5.30 2.36
N LEU A 207 1.71 5.69 2.86
CA LEU A 207 0.62 6.22 2.01
C LEU A 207 1.03 7.50 1.29
N LEU A 208 1.75 8.41 1.97
CA LEU A 208 2.30 9.61 1.35
C LEU A 208 3.33 9.28 0.27
N ALA A 209 4.15 8.24 0.49
CA ALA A 209 5.10 7.78 -0.52
C ALA A 209 4.38 7.25 -1.78
N ILE A 210 3.37 6.40 -1.62
CA ILE A 210 2.55 5.90 -2.73
C ILE A 210 1.90 7.07 -3.48
N TYR A 211 1.23 7.97 -2.78
CA TYR A 211 0.60 9.16 -3.36
C TYR A 211 1.60 10.03 -4.12
N THR A 212 2.79 10.25 -3.52
CA THR A 212 3.84 11.06 -4.17
C THR A 212 4.32 10.38 -5.45
N TYR A 213 4.52 9.07 -5.45
CA TYR A 213 4.89 8.34 -6.67
C TYR A 213 3.80 8.47 -7.75
N LEU A 214 2.54 8.20 -7.43
CA LEU A 214 1.42 8.30 -8.37
C LEU A 214 1.31 9.71 -8.98
N SER A 215 1.72 10.75 -8.25
CA SER A 215 1.75 12.13 -8.75
C SER A 215 2.92 12.45 -9.70
N THR A 216 3.83 11.49 -9.96
CA THR A 216 4.99 11.67 -10.84
C THR A 216 4.85 10.96 -12.19
N ILE A 217 3.92 10.01 -12.31
CA ILE A 217 3.72 9.24 -13.54
C ILE A 217 2.94 10.06 -14.58
N PRO A 218 3.00 9.70 -15.87
CA PRO A 218 2.23 10.38 -16.90
C PRO A 218 0.73 10.29 -16.67
N CYS A 219 0.00 11.37 -16.97
CA CYS A 219 -1.46 11.33 -17.04
C CYS A 219 -1.91 10.45 -18.20
N LEU A 220 -2.87 9.58 -17.93
CA LEU A 220 -3.61 8.82 -18.95
C LEU A 220 -5.09 9.17 -18.82
N SER A 221 -5.77 9.38 -19.96
CA SER A 221 -7.21 9.63 -20.00
C SER A 221 -7.89 8.64 -20.90
N HIS A 222 -8.87 7.95 -20.38
CA HIS A 222 -9.72 7.00 -21.10
C HIS A 222 -11.18 7.31 -20.79
N GLY A 223 -12.07 7.06 -21.78
CA GLY A 223 -13.50 7.30 -21.57
C GLY A 223 -13.91 8.79 -21.65
N ASN A 224 -15.03 9.13 -21.04
CA ASN A 224 -15.63 10.45 -21.05
C ASN A 224 -15.67 11.06 -19.64
N PRO A 225 -15.85 12.38 -19.50
CA PRO A 225 -16.06 13.02 -18.21
C PRO A 225 -17.16 12.32 -17.40
N GLY A 226 -16.83 11.94 -16.14
CA GLY A 226 -17.72 11.18 -15.26
C GLY A 226 -17.52 9.67 -15.29
N ASP A 227 -16.65 9.16 -16.17
CA ASP A 227 -16.21 7.77 -16.18
C ASP A 227 -15.07 7.57 -15.19
N VAL A 228 -15.01 6.41 -14.52
CA VAL A 228 -13.92 6.06 -13.59
C VAL A 228 -12.54 5.95 -14.25
N LEU A 229 -12.49 5.95 -15.56
CA LEU A 229 -11.27 5.91 -16.37
C LEU A 229 -10.86 7.29 -16.89
N TYR A 230 -11.72 8.29 -16.75
CA TYR A 230 -11.43 9.62 -17.24
C TYR A 230 -10.53 10.40 -16.29
N ASN A 231 -9.48 10.99 -16.85
CA ASN A 231 -8.69 12.02 -16.21
C ASN A 231 -8.59 13.24 -17.13
N ASP A 232 -8.68 14.43 -16.56
CA ASP A 232 -8.38 15.66 -17.28
C ASP A 232 -6.87 15.87 -17.35
N CYS A 233 -6.25 15.38 -18.43
CA CYS A 233 -4.81 15.54 -18.65
C CYS A 233 -4.39 16.95 -19.11
N GLY A 234 -5.35 17.87 -19.29
CA GLY A 234 -5.08 19.17 -19.89
C GLY A 234 -4.89 19.10 -21.41
N PRO A 235 -4.62 20.22 -22.04
CA PRO A 235 -4.34 20.31 -23.45
C PRO A 235 -2.93 19.81 -23.80
#